data_0e374f50bc11d6b72e19d8e7225823f8
#
_entry.id   0e374f50bc11d6b72e19d8e7225823f8
#
_cell.length_a   1.000
_cell.length_b   1.000
_cell.length_c   1.000
_cell.angle_alpha   90.00
_cell.angle_beta   90.00
_cell.angle_gamma   90.00
#
_symmetry.space_group_name_H-M   'P 1'
#
loop_
_entity.id
_entity.type
_entity.pdbx_description
1 polymer ?
#
loop_
_entity_poly.entity_id
_entity_poly.type
_entity_poly.pdbx_seq_one_letter_code
_entity_poly.pdbx_strand_id
1 'polypeptide(L)'
;MEKISFFSADFRDGRIRIGNKTYPAGTFATHLLNQYYKDDTAARLAVYKQYSWHLYDTISAGYLDNNDVLHSGWEIRQTLKTLPKLQPFTKLDVEAERIRISELFTEENANFIREHFNTKAQILAMGINESALDLLPIEIDKVQQKTADNLLDDMMTTLTFYDRISNDMREAFEGLTEFCNRLNEAERFDEPHLLPIALDIFGNEKLDTTSEYVAMRKTAKSKTMVTARRMYFDNYFSFVLTDFFEGLHYGHYPRRCPICKRYFLMTSARRQVYCNGIAPYTLKGKAITCRKYAARMKEKEHSEGNPINPIYKSRCSAIRVEQKRSTITAEFAAMALKVAKEYWQKSKFDDDYANGQYKADMKRENLYMETDRRLKQK
;
A
#
# COMPACT_ATOMS: atom_id res chain seq x y z
N MET A 1 -8.53 26.86 18.60
CA MET A 1 -9.14 25.53 18.52
C MET A 1 -8.05 24.53 18.12
N GLU A 2 -7.73 23.57 18.96
CA GLU A 2 -6.91 22.44 18.54
C GLU A 2 -7.75 21.63 17.56
N LYS A 3 -7.31 21.55 16.30
CA LYS A 3 -7.92 20.63 15.33
C LYS A 3 -7.78 19.21 15.87
N ILE A 4 -8.89 18.52 16.03
CA ILE A 4 -8.88 17.09 16.40
C ILE A 4 -8.21 16.34 15.26
N SER A 5 -6.98 15.93 15.45
CA SER A 5 -6.29 15.06 14.50
C SER A 5 -6.55 13.61 14.89
N PHE A 6 -7.09 12.82 13.96
CA PHE A 6 -7.41 11.42 14.20
C PHE A 6 -6.16 10.55 14.36
N PHE A 7 -5.05 10.93 13.72
CA PHE A 7 -3.78 10.27 13.90
C PHE A 7 -2.62 11.15 13.47
N SER A 8 -1.45 10.82 13.98
CA SER A 8 -0.19 11.45 13.60
C SER A 8 0.82 10.42 13.14
N ALA A 9 1.74 10.86 12.29
CA ALA A 9 2.85 10.06 11.83
C ALA A 9 4.15 10.88 11.83
N ASP A 10 5.27 10.25 12.20
CA ASP A 10 6.58 10.88 12.19
C ASP A 10 7.32 10.51 10.91
N PHE A 11 7.73 11.50 10.13
CA PHE A 11 8.45 11.33 8.87
C PHE A 11 9.92 11.69 9.03
N ARG A 12 10.80 10.82 8.50
CA ARG A 12 12.23 11.04 8.45
C ARG A 12 12.93 10.12 7.47
N ASP A 13 13.82 10.67 6.65
CA ASP A 13 14.77 9.93 5.79
C ASP A 13 14.06 8.82 4.97
N GLY A 14 12.94 9.13 4.31
CA GLY A 14 12.15 8.19 3.52
C GLY A 14 11.46 7.10 4.34
N ARG A 15 11.27 7.36 5.63
CA ARG A 15 10.57 6.45 6.55
C ARG A 15 9.45 7.15 7.26
N ILE A 16 8.39 6.41 7.51
CA ILE A 16 7.24 6.83 8.31
C ILE A 16 7.15 5.95 9.55
N ARG A 17 6.97 6.58 10.71
CA ARG A 17 6.71 5.89 11.97
C ARG A 17 5.29 6.19 12.46
N ILE A 18 4.54 5.12 12.73
CA ILE A 18 3.23 5.19 13.36
C ILE A 18 3.28 4.35 14.63
N GLY A 19 3.05 5.00 15.76
CA GLY A 19 3.26 4.39 17.07
C GLY A 19 4.71 3.89 17.23
N ASN A 20 4.89 2.60 17.54
CA ASN A 20 6.21 2.00 17.76
C ASN A 20 6.82 1.34 16.50
N LYS A 21 6.15 1.38 15.34
CA LYS A 21 6.62 0.72 14.11
C LYS A 21 7.04 1.74 13.08
N THR A 22 8.14 1.42 12.39
CA THR A 22 8.69 2.23 11.30
C THR A 22 8.60 1.46 10.00
N TYR A 23 8.14 2.13 8.94
CA TYR A 23 7.96 1.60 7.60
C TYR A 23 8.71 2.48 6.59
N PRO A 24 9.08 1.96 5.41
CA PRO A 24 9.45 2.83 4.28
C PRO A 24 8.28 3.73 3.91
N ALA A 25 8.50 4.99 3.58
CA ALA A 25 7.47 5.86 3.03
C ALA A 25 6.94 5.27 1.70
N GLY A 26 5.66 5.49 1.39
CA GLY A 26 4.92 4.83 0.30
C GLY A 26 4.30 3.47 0.68
N THR A 27 4.53 3.00 1.91
CA THR A 27 3.98 1.72 2.39
C THR A 27 2.45 1.76 2.49
N PHE A 28 1.87 2.85 3.01
CA PHE A 28 0.43 2.94 3.23
C PHE A 28 -0.33 3.16 1.93
N ALA A 29 0.21 3.94 1.00
CA ALA A 29 -0.28 4.04 -0.37
C ALA A 29 -0.33 2.65 -1.06
N THR A 30 0.74 1.85 -0.91
CA THR A 30 0.78 0.48 -1.45
C THR A 30 -0.22 -0.45 -0.74
N HIS A 31 -0.43 -0.28 0.57
CA HIS A 31 -1.41 -1.06 1.33
C HIS A 31 -2.84 -0.75 0.90
N LEU A 32 -3.18 0.53 0.69
CA LEU A 32 -4.50 0.92 0.19
C LEU A 32 -4.81 0.22 -1.12
N LEU A 33 -3.90 0.25 -2.09
CA LEU A 33 -4.05 -0.43 -3.38
C LEU A 33 -4.36 -1.94 -3.26
N ASN A 34 -3.84 -2.60 -2.22
CA ASN A 34 -4.08 -4.03 -1.99
C ASN A 34 -5.32 -4.33 -1.14
N GLN A 35 -5.78 -3.37 -0.33
CA GLN A 35 -6.87 -3.61 0.62
C GLN A 35 -8.23 -3.09 0.14
N TYR A 36 -8.26 -2.15 -0.81
CA TYR A 36 -9.46 -1.44 -1.22
C TYR A 36 -10.64 -2.35 -1.57
N TYR A 37 -10.41 -3.45 -2.31
CA TYR A 37 -11.43 -4.43 -2.64
C TYR A 37 -11.40 -5.69 -1.75
N LYS A 38 -10.53 -5.71 -0.75
CA LYS A 38 -10.42 -6.88 0.10
C LYS A 38 -11.49 -6.86 1.20
N ASP A 39 -12.13 -7.99 1.42
CA ASP A 39 -13.11 -8.20 2.51
C ASP A 39 -14.29 -7.19 2.45
N ASP A 40 -14.71 -6.79 1.25
CA ASP A 40 -15.81 -5.83 1.01
C ASP A 40 -15.63 -4.48 1.73
N THR A 41 -14.40 -4.10 2.01
CA THR A 41 -14.08 -2.88 2.79
C THR A 41 -14.71 -1.64 2.18
N ALA A 42 -14.55 -1.43 0.86
CA ALA A 42 -15.12 -0.26 0.18
C ALA A 42 -16.65 -0.25 0.25
N ALA A 43 -17.31 -1.40 0.05
CA ALA A 43 -18.75 -1.51 0.12
C ALA A 43 -19.30 -1.19 1.53
N ARG A 44 -18.63 -1.68 2.57
CA ARG A 44 -19.03 -1.42 3.96
C ARG A 44 -18.91 0.05 4.35
N LEU A 45 -17.85 0.71 3.92
CA LEU A 45 -17.64 2.14 4.17
C LEU A 45 -18.63 3.00 3.37
N ALA A 46 -19.02 2.58 2.17
CA ALA A 46 -20.03 3.28 1.36
C ALA A 46 -21.41 3.23 2.00
N VAL A 47 -21.79 2.11 2.62
CA VAL A 47 -23.07 1.99 3.38
C VAL A 47 -23.07 2.94 4.57
N TYR A 48 -21.95 3.01 5.33
CA TYR A 48 -21.84 3.95 6.45
C TYR A 48 -22.14 5.40 6.04
N LYS A 49 -21.62 5.84 4.91
CA LYS A 49 -21.86 7.19 4.38
C LYS A 49 -23.35 7.53 4.20
N GLN A 50 -24.19 6.57 3.83
CA GLN A 50 -25.63 6.81 3.65
C GLN A 50 -26.33 7.22 4.95
N TYR A 51 -25.91 6.67 6.08
CA TYR A 51 -26.55 6.92 7.37
C TYR A 51 -26.09 8.20 8.06
N SER A 52 -24.83 8.61 7.85
CA SER A 52 -24.29 9.83 8.45
C SER A 52 -24.81 11.12 7.79
N TRP A 53 -25.21 11.05 6.52
CA TRP A 53 -25.71 12.21 5.77
C TRP A 53 -26.95 12.84 6.41
N HIS A 54 -27.86 12.03 6.92
CA HIS A 54 -29.09 12.53 7.51
C HIS A 54 -28.83 13.40 8.75
N LEU A 55 -27.93 12.98 9.63
CA LEU A 55 -27.58 13.78 10.80
C LEU A 55 -26.81 15.06 10.39
N TYR A 56 -25.95 14.97 9.39
CA TYR A 56 -25.23 16.12 8.88
C TYR A 56 -26.17 17.20 8.37
N ASP A 57 -27.20 16.83 7.61
CA ASP A 57 -28.21 17.74 7.08
C ASP A 57 -29.05 18.36 8.20
N THR A 58 -29.47 17.59 9.19
CA THR A 58 -30.26 18.07 10.32
C THR A 58 -29.52 19.06 11.21
N ILE A 59 -28.22 18.77 11.48
CA ILE A 59 -27.36 19.69 12.23
C ILE A 59 -27.11 20.99 11.43
N SER A 60 -26.84 20.88 10.14
CA SER A 60 -26.60 22.05 9.28
C SER A 60 -27.83 22.93 9.13
N ALA A 61 -29.04 22.36 9.20
CA ALA A 61 -30.30 23.07 9.19
C ALA A 61 -30.69 23.67 10.56
N GLY A 62 -29.88 23.45 11.61
CA GLY A 62 -30.20 23.89 12.99
C GLY A 62 -31.27 23.04 13.68
N TYR A 63 -31.62 21.92 13.10
CA TYR A 63 -32.55 20.95 13.67
C TYR A 63 -31.80 19.71 14.14
N LEU A 64 -31.88 19.38 15.42
CA LEU A 64 -31.19 18.24 16.02
C LEU A 64 -32.23 17.31 16.70
N ASP A 65 -32.30 16.08 16.17
CA ASP A 65 -33.07 15.00 16.77
C ASP A 65 -32.17 14.09 17.61
N ASN A 66 -32.65 13.74 18.83
CA ASN A 66 -31.87 12.87 19.72
C ASN A 66 -31.60 11.48 19.11
N ASN A 67 -32.60 10.93 18.39
CA ASN A 67 -32.45 9.62 17.76
C ASN A 67 -31.40 9.63 16.67
N ASP A 68 -31.31 10.72 15.90
CA ASP A 68 -30.30 10.87 14.84
C ASP A 68 -28.90 10.95 15.43
N VAL A 69 -28.71 11.66 16.54
CA VAL A 69 -27.42 11.74 17.27
C VAL A 69 -27.01 10.36 17.77
N LEU A 70 -27.92 9.67 18.48
CA LEU A 70 -27.61 8.33 19.02
C LEU A 70 -27.34 7.31 17.90
N HIS A 71 -28.10 7.38 16.81
CA HIS A 71 -27.94 6.49 15.66
C HIS A 71 -26.59 6.71 14.98
N SER A 72 -26.19 7.95 14.78
CA SER A 72 -24.88 8.28 14.19
C SER A 72 -23.72 7.79 15.05
N GLY A 73 -23.78 7.97 16.36
CA GLY A 73 -22.80 7.41 17.28
C GLY A 73 -22.73 5.88 17.22
N TRP A 74 -23.89 5.22 17.05
CA TRP A 74 -23.94 3.78 16.86
C TRP A 74 -23.28 3.33 15.55
N GLU A 75 -23.54 3.99 14.42
CA GLU A 75 -22.97 3.68 13.11
C GLU A 75 -21.46 3.87 13.09
N ILE A 76 -20.93 4.95 13.68
CA ILE A 76 -19.49 5.14 13.83
C ILE A 76 -18.85 3.97 14.59
N ARG A 77 -19.49 3.52 15.68
CA ARG A 77 -19.02 2.35 16.44
C ARG A 77 -19.03 1.05 15.64
N GLN A 78 -19.96 0.87 14.68
CA GLN A 78 -19.91 -0.27 13.75
C GLN A 78 -18.73 -0.14 12.77
N THR A 79 -18.46 1.07 12.30
CA THR A 79 -17.29 1.36 11.43
C THR A 79 -15.98 1.04 12.13
N LEU A 80 -15.84 1.31 13.43
CA LEU A 80 -14.68 0.97 14.23
C LEU A 80 -14.35 -0.54 14.26
N LYS A 81 -15.29 -1.41 13.94
CA LYS A 81 -15.03 -2.86 13.77
C LYS A 81 -14.28 -3.19 12.48
N THR A 82 -14.37 -2.33 11.48
CA THR A 82 -13.77 -2.54 10.15
C THR A 82 -12.46 -1.77 9.97
N LEU A 83 -12.39 -0.53 10.44
CA LEU A 83 -11.22 0.34 10.30
C LEU A 83 -9.90 -0.27 10.78
N PRO A 84 -9.81 -0.98 11.92
CA PRO A 84 -8.54 -1.56 12.38
C PRO A 84 -7.96 -2.62 11.45
N LYS A 85 -8.74 -3.13 10.50
CA LYS A 85 -8.24 -4.04 9.46
C LYS A 85 -7.46 -3.33 8.36
N LEU A 86 -7.55 -2.01 8.31
CA LEU A 86 -6.89 -1.14 7.33
C LEU A 86 -5.68 -0.44 7.96
N GLN A 87 -4.61 -0.32 7.20
CA GLN A 87 -3.48 0.53 7.59
C GLN A 87 -3.82 2.00 7.27
N PRO A 88 -3.50 2.97 8.15
CA PRO A 88 -2.77 2.85 9.42
C PRO A 88 -3.64 2.54 10.64
N PHE A 89 -4.95 2.43 10.48
CA PHE A 89 -5.94 2.27 11.56
C PHE A 89 -5.75 0.99 12.40
N THR A 90 -4.89 0.05 11.97
CA THR A 90 -4.45 -1.08 12.81
C THR A 90 -3.76 -0.67 14.12
N LYS A 91 -3.42 0.63 14.25
CA LYS A 91 -2.82 1.23 15.45
C LYS A 91 -3.78 2.11 16.23
N LEU A 92 -4.97 2.30 15.69
CA LEU A 92 -6.04 3.00 16.40
C LEU A 92 -6.33 2.26 17.72
N ASP A 93 -6.35 2.99 18.81
CA ASP A 93 -6.92 2.47 20.05
C ASP A 93 -8.44 2.49 19.93
N VAL A 94 -8.95 1.36 19.43
CA VAL A 94 -10.38 1.18 19.15
C VAL A 94 -11.23 1.38 20.39
N GLU A 95 -10.72 0.97 21.53
CA GLU A 95 -11.48 1.07 22.79
C GLU A 95 -11.55 2.51 23.26
N ALA A 96 -10.42 3.23 23.24
CA ALA A 96 -10.42 4.66 23.58
C ALA A 96 -11.31 5.46 22.62
N GLU A 97 -11.26 5.17 21.32
CA GLU A 97 -12.11 5.85 20.34
C GLU A 97 -13.60 5.49 20.52
N ARG A 98 -13.89 4.23 20.84
CA ARG A 98 -15.27 3.79 21.15
C ARG A 98 -15.84 4.52 22.37
N ILE A 99 -15.02 4.70 23.40
CA ILE A 99 -15.41 5.47 24.60
C ILE A 99 -15.67 6.92 24.22
N ARG A 100 -14.74 7.56 23.50
CA ARG A 100 -14.88 8.95 23.05
C ARG A 100 -16.19 9.16 22.24
N ILE A 101 -16.49 8.29 21.30
CA ILE A 101 -17.71 8.35 20.51
C ILE A 101 -18.96 8.15 21.40
N SER A 102 -18.89 7.25 22.36
CA SER A 102 -20.01 6.99 23.28
C SER A 102 -20.28 8.15 24.23
N GLU A 103 -19.24 8.89 24.63
CA GLU A 103 -19.36 10.09 25.47
C GLU A 103 -19.82 11.31 24.68
N LEU A 104 -19.44 11.41 23.39
CA LEU A 104 -19.79 12.54 22.55
C LEU A 104 -21.26 12.45 22.05
N PHE A 105 -21.68 11.28 21.54
CA PHE A 105 -22.98 11.08 20.93
C PHE A 105 -23.98 10.51 21.97
N THR A 106 -24.37 11.37 22.95
CA THR A 106 -25.29 11.03 24.01
C THR A 106 -26.59 11.84 23.90
N GLU A 107 -27.65 11.35 24.52
CA GLU A 107 -28.93 12.07 24.63
C GLU A 107 -28.75 13.37 25.42
N GLU A 108 -27.92 13.35 26.48
CA GLU A 108 -27.65 14.52 27.31
C GLU A 108 -26.99 15.63 26.48
N ASN A 109 -25.93 15.31 25.71
CA ASN A 109 -25.27 16.28 24.82
C ASN A 109 -26.23 16.79 23.73
N ALA A 110 -27.05 15.91 23.14
CA ALA A 110 -28.02 16.30 22.14
C ALA A 110 -29.09 17.27 22.70
N ASN A 111 -29.60 16.99 23.89
CA ASN A 111 -30.54 17.89 24.58
C ASN A 111 -29.91 19.24 24.91
N PHE A 112 -28.68 19.22 25.42
CA PHE A 112 -27.93 20.43 25.76
C PHE A 112 -27.70 21.34 24.53
N ILE A 113 -27.26 20.75 23.40
CA ILE A 113 -27.08 21.48 22.14
C ILE A 113 -28.43 22.03 21.64
N ARG A 114 -29.50 21.20 21.66
CA ARG A 114 -30.83 21.59 21.18
C ARG A 114 -31.43 22.73 21.98
N GLU A 115 -31.31 22.72 23.29
CA GLU A 115 -31.76 23.82 24.16
C GLU A 115 -31.04 25.11 23.81
N HIS A 116 -29.76 25.05 23.60
CA HIS A 116 -28.96 26.20 23.18
C HIS A 116 -29.35 26.70 21.78
N PHE A 117 -29.52 25.82 20.79
CA PHE A 117 -29.98 26.20 19.45
C PHE A 117 -31.39 26.79 19.45
N ASN A 118 -32.32 26.20 20.19
CA ASN A 118 -33.66 26.69 20.27
C ASN A 118 -33.70 28.13 20.81
N THR A 119 -32.91 28.42 21.84
CA THR A 119 -32.80 29.77 22.42
C THR A 119 -32.19 30.75 21.39
N LYS A 120 -31.10 30.38 20.73
CA LYS A 120 -30.43 31.20 19.70
C LYS A 120 -31.36 31.42 18.49
N ALA A 121 -32.04 30.36 18.01
CA ALA A 121 -32.95 30.44 16.88
C ALA A 121 -34.15 31.34 17.18
N GLN A 122 -34.70 31.28 18.38
CA GLN A 122 -35.82 32.16 18.83
C GLN A 122 -35.39 33.63 18.86
N ILE A 123 -34.19 33.91 19.38
CA ILE A 123 -33.62 35.27 19.43
C ILE A 123 -33.39 35.82 18.02
N LEU A 124 -32.82 35.04 17.11
CA LEU A 124 -32.63 35.44 15.73
C LEU A 124 -33.96 35.63 14.98
N ALA A 125 -34.99 34.76 15.25
CA ALA A 125 -36.33 34.91 14.70
C ALA A 125 -37.04 36.20 15.15
N MET A 126 -36.65 36.78 16.28
CA MET A 126 -37.11 38.07 16.75
C MET A 126 -36.44 39.26 16.03
N GLY A 127 -35.62 39.03 15.03
CA GLY A 127 -34.91 40.05 14.26
C GLY A 127 -33.73 40.70 15.00
N ILE A 128 -33.29 40.10 16.08
CA ILE A 128 -32.17 40.57 16.88
C ILE A 128 -30.90 40.02 16.27
N ASN A 129 -30.01 40.89 15.79
CA ASN A 129 -28.73 40.43 15.24
C ASN A 129 -27.75 40.00 16.36
N GLU A 130 -26.75 39.23 16.02
CA GLU A 130 -25.75 38.71 16.97
C GLU A 130 -25.08 39.81 17.81
N SER A 131 -24.89 40.98 17.23
CA SER A 131 -24.27 42.18 17.90
C SER A 131 -25.21 42.79 18.92
N ALA A 132 -26.50 42.61 18.82
CA ALA A 132 -27.51 43.13 19.77
C ALA A 132 -27.82 42.13 20.90
N LEU A 133 -27.36 40.89 20.80
CA LEU A 133 -27.48 39.88 21.87
C LEU A 133 -26.83 40.32 23.18
N ASP A 134 -25.72 41.05 23.10
CA ASP A 134 -24.99 41.60 24.26
C ASP A 134 -25.78 42.72 24.99
N LEU A 135 -26.84 43.27 24.35
CA LEU A 135 -27.65 44.34 24.87
C LEU A 135 -28.98 43.86 25.48
N LEU A 136 -29.29 42.59 25.36
CA LEU A 136 -30.52 42.03 25.92
C LEU A 136 -30.37 41.69 27.41
N PRO A 137 -31.42 41.92 28.23
CA PRO A 137 -31.42 41.51 29.64
C PRO A 137 -31.58 39.97 29.82
N ILE A 138 -31.31 39.18 28.80
CA ILE A 138 -31.34 37.74 28.87
C ILE A 138 -29.94 37.35 29.29
N GLU A 139 -29.78 36.85 30.49
CA GLU A 139 -28.55 36.18 30.97
C GLU A 139 -28.30 34.91 30.14
N ILE A 140 -27.77 35.09 28.95
CA ILE A 140 -27.20 33.96 28.22
C ILE A 140 -25.91 33.59 28.92
N ASP A 141 -25.88 32.43 29.54
CA ASP A 141 -24.66 31.92 30.14
C ASP A 141 -23.64 31.66 29.04
N LYS A 142 -22.71 32.63 28.86
CA LYS A 142 -21.64 32.57 27.82
C LYS A 142 -20.77 31.33 27.97
N VAL A 143 -20.72 30.71 29.15
CA VAL A 143 -19.94 29.48 29.39
C VAL A 143 -20.70 28.28 28.81
N GLN A 144 -22.00 28.19 29.05
CA GLN A 144 -22.84 27.14 28.48
C GLN A 144 -22.93 27.24 26.97
N GLN A 145 -23.05 28.46 26.43
CA GLN A 145 -23.02 28.70 25.00
C GLN A 145 -21.72 28.17 24.35
N LYS A 146 -20.57 28.55 24.91
CA LYS A 146 -19.27 28.09 24.40
C LYS A 146 -19.10 26.57 24.51
N THR A 147 -19.68 25.96 25.54
CA THR A 147 -19.65 24.51 25.73
C THR A 147 -20.50 23.78 24.68
N ALA A 148 -21.71 24.29 24.38
CA ALA A 148 -22.57 23.75 23.35
C ALA A 148 -21.97 23.87 21.95
N ASP A 149 -21.38 25.02 21.63
CA ASP A 149 -20.67 25.26 20.36
C ASP A 149 -19.47 24.29 20.19
N ASN A 150 -18.70 24.06 21.26
CA ASN A 150 -17.58 23.09 21.23
C ASN A 150 -18.06 21.66 21.03
N LEU A 151 -19.13 21.24 21.73
CA LEU A 151 -19.71 19.89 21.56
C LEU A 151 -20.23 19.68 20.13
N LEU A 152 -20.88 20.68 19.57
CA LEU A 152 -21.34 20.64 18.19
C LEU A 152 -20.18 20.56 17.20
N ASP A 153 -19.16 21.37 17.36
CA ASP A 153 -17.96 21.32 16.54
C ASP A 153 -17.26 19.95 16.61
N ASP A 154 -17.18 19.35 17.77
CA ASP A 154 -16.61 18.01 17.97
C ASP A 154 -17.45 16.93 17.29
N MET A 155 -18.79 16.99 17.39
CA MET A 155 -19.70 16.10 16.66
C MET A 155 -19.52 16.26 15.16
N MET A 156 -19.55 17.49 14.65
CA MET A 156 -19.44 17.79 13.22
C MET A 156 -18.07 17.38 12.65
N THR A 157 -16.99 17.65 13.36
CA THR A 157 -15.64 17.24 12.97
C THR A 157 -15.52 15.72 12.91
N THR A 158 -16.10 15.03 13.91
CA THR A 158 -16.11 13.58 13.96
C THR A 158 -16.91 12.98 12.80
N LEU A 159 -18.11 13.47 12.54
CA LEU A 159 -18.96 13.03 11.43
C LEU A 159 -18.26 13.28 10.08
N THR A 160 -17.71 14.47 9.87
CA THR A 160 -17.00 14.83 8.65
C THR A 160 -15.83 13.89 8.38
N PHE A 161 -15.07 13.52 9.41
CA PHE A 161 -13.98 12.57 9.25
C PHE A 161 -14.46 11.19 8.79
N TYR A 162 -15.43 10.61 9.51
CA TYR A 162 -15.94 9.28 9.17
C TYR A 162 -16.68 9.25 7.84
N ASP A 163 -17.37 10.32 7.49
CA ASP A 163 -18.10 10.46 6.23
C ASP A 163 -17.15 10.58 5.04
N ARG A 164 -16.03 11.28 5.23
CA ARG A 164 -15.02 11.45 4.17
C ARG A 164 -14.17 10.21 3.91
N ILE A 165 -14.03 9.31 4.88
CA ILE A 165 -13.13 8.14 4.77
C ILE A 165 -13.37 7.33 3.49
N SER A 166 -14.63 7.10 3.10
CA SER A 166 -14.94 6.32 1.90
C SER A 166 -14.53 7.05 0.62
N ASN A 167 -14.77 8.36 0.55
CA ASN A 167 -14.37 9.19 -0.58
C ASN A 167 -12.85 9.30 -0.66
N ASP A 168 -12.21 9.63 0.47
CA ASP A 168 -10.76 9.76 0.58
C ASP A 168 -10.05 8.48 0.11
N MET A 169 -10.56 7.33 0.53
CA MET A 169 -10.01 6.04 0.11
C MET A 169 -10.20 5.78 -1.37
N ARG A 170 -11.37 6.11 -1.93
CA ARG A 170 -11.66 5.92 -3.35
C ARG A 170 -10.77 6.81 -4.20
N GLU A 171 -10.70 8.08 -3.87
CA GLU A 171 -9.95 9.09 -4.62
C GLU A 171 -8.44 8.78 -4.62
N ALA A 172 -7.89 8.47 -3.45
CA ALA A 172 -6.51 8.03 -3.35
C ALA A 172 -6.25 6.70 -4.09
N PHE A 173 -7.18 5.75 -4.05
CA PHE A 173 -7.06 4.48 -4.76
C PHE A 173 -7.07 4.66 -6.28
N GLU A 174 -7.99 5.46 -6.82
CA GLU A 174 -8.12 5.75 -8.25
C GLU A 174 -6.85 6.43 -8.77
N GLY A 175 -6.40 7.50 -8.11
CA GLY A 175 -5.18 8.21 -8.48
C GLY A 175 -3.92 7.34 -8.40
N LEU A 176 -3.74 6.57 -7.33
CA LEU A 176 -2.61 5.65 -7.20
C LEU A 176 -2.65 4.51 -8.22
N THR A 177 -3.84 4.04 -8.60
CA THR A 177 -4.00 3.02 -9.65
C THR A 177 -3.59 3.58 -10.99
N GLU A 178 -4.04 4.80 -11.31
CA GLU A 178 -3.67 5.50 -12.55
C GLU A 178 -2.16 5.75 -12.60
N PHE A 179 -1.55 6.21 -11.50
CA PHE A 179 -0.09 6.33 -11.41
C PHE A 179 0.63 5.02 -11.73
N CYS A 180 0.17 3.90 -11.14
CA CYS A 180 0.75 2.58 -11.42
C CYS A 180 0.57 2.13 -12.88
N ASN A 181 -0.53 2.51 -13.55
CA ASN A 181 -0.77 2.20 -14.95
C ASN A 181 0.21 2.99 -15.85
N ARG A 182 0.40 4.26 -15.54
CA ARG A 182 1.28 5.17 -16.30
C ARG A 182 2.77 5.00 -16.03
N LEU A 183 3.17 4.18 -15.07
CA LEU A 183 4.60 3.91 -14.81
C LEU A 183 5.37 3.39 -16.04
N ASN A 184 4.70 2.79 -17.01
CA ASN A 184 5.34 2.29 -18.23
C ASN A 184 5.67 3.41 -19.23
N GLU A 185 5.12 4.62 -19.05
CA GLU A 185 5.40 5.81 -19.86
C GLU A 185 6.72 6.47 -19.45
N ALA A 186 7.18 6.21 -18.22
CA ALA A 186 8.42 6.76 -17.73
C ALA A 186 9.65 6.04 -18.30
N GLU A 187 10.60 6.82 -18.84
CA GLU A 187 11.89 6.29 -19.31
C GLU A 187 12.76 5.81 -18.14
N ARG A 188 12.69 6.50 -17.02
CA ARG A 188 13.40 6.23 -15.77
C ARG A 188 12.45 6.21 -14.58
N PHE A 189 12.90 5.62 -13.49
CA PHE A 189 12.11 5.42 -12.28
C PHE A 189 12.71 6.16 -11.08
N ASP A 190 13.25 7.34 -11.33
CA ASP A 190 13.71 8.30 -10.33
C ASP A 190 12.68 9.43 -10.16
N GLU A 191 12.80 10.21 -9.09
CA GLU A 191 11.86 11.27 -8.75
C GLU A 191 11.63 12.26 -9.91
N PRO A 192 12.66 12.80 -10.61
CA PRO A 192 12.44 13.77 -11.68
C PRO A 192 11.57 13.26 -12.84
N HIS A 193 11.55 11.95 -13.09
CA HIS A 193 10.76 11.33 -14.16
C HIS A 193 9.37 10.88 -13.69
N LEU A 194 9.23 10.54 -12.41
CA LEU A 194 7.94 10.08 -11.86
C LEU A 194 7.09 11.22 -11.30
N LEU A 195 7.71 12.29 -10.81
CA LEU A 195 7.00 13.43 -10.24
C LEU A 195 6.04 14.12 -11.23
N PRO A 196 6.39 14.36 -12.52
CA PRO A 196 5.45 14.94 -13.47
C PRO A 196 4.19 14.07 -13.66
N ILE A 197 4.33 12.74 -13.67
CA ILE A 197 3.19 11.81 -13.77
C ILE A 197 2.30 11.93 -12.53
N ALA A 198 2.91 11.99 -11.34
CA ALA A 198 2.18 12.13 -10.10
C ALA A 198 1.43 13.49 -10.01
N LEU A 199 2.07 14.58 -10.42
CA LEU A 199 1.47 15.91 -10.42
C LEU A 199 0.35 16.07 -11.47
N ASP A 200 0.44 15.39 -12.61
CA ASP A 200 -0.61 15.37 -13.62
C ASP A 200 -1.89 14.66 -13.11
N ILE A 201 -1.72 13.65 -12.26
CA ILE A 201 -2.83 12.88 -11.68
C ILE A 201 -3.44 13.57 -10.46
N PHE A 202 -2.59 13.98 -9.51
CA PHE A 202 -3.03 14.53 -8.23
C PHE A 202 -3.07 16.06 -8.19
N GLY A 203 -2.54 16.74 -9.21
CA GLY A 203 -2.45 18.18 -9.24
C GLY A 203 -1.51 18.76 -8.17
N ASN A 204 -1.68 20.07 -7.93
CA ASN A 204 -1.01 20.82 -6.86
C ASN A 204 -1.96 20.98 -5.66
N GLU A 205 -2.60 19.92 -5.22
CA GLU A 205 -3.56 19.99 -4.13
C GLU A 205 -2.89 20.39 -2.81
N LYS A 206 -3.55 21.28 -2.07
CA LYS A 206 -3.14 21.61 -0.71
C LYS A 206 -3.62 20.48 0.21
N LEU A 207 -2.66 19.83 0.86
CA LEU A 207 -2.96 18.81 1.86
C LEU A 207 -3.27 19.49 3.19
N ASP A 208 -4.42 19.16 3.78
CA ASP A 208 -4.81 19.61 5.11
C ASP A 208 -4.00 18.88 6.16
N THR A 209 -2.85 19.45 6.51
CA THR A 209 -1.94 18.86 7.50
C THR A 209 -1.33 19.96 8.38
N THR A 210 -1.16 19.66 9.66
CA THR A 210 -0.31 20.45 10.55
C THR A 210 0.94 19.67 10.86
N SER A 211 2.05 20.35 11.09
CA SER A 211 3.32 19.67 11.39
C SER A 211 4.13 20.36 12.45
N GLU A 212 4.90 19.57 13.20
CA GLU A 212 5.88 20.03 14.19
C GLU A 212 7.17 19.19 14.10
N TYR A 213 8.25 19.73 14.64
CA TYR A 213 9.49 18.98 14.79
C TYR A 213 9.57 18.34 16.16
N VAL A 214 9.81 17.03 16.19
CA VAL A 214 9.88 16.25 17.43
C VAL A 214 11.21 15.50 17.52
N ALA A 215 11.64 15.24 18.76
CA ALA A 215 12.77 14.37 18.99
C ALA A 215 12.34 12.90 18.94
N MET A 216 13.03 12.12 18.10
CA MET A 216 12.76 10.70 17.92
C MET A 216 14.03 9.88 18.14
N ARG A 217 13.93 8.68 18.70
CA ARG A 217 15.07 7.76 18.75
C ARG A 217 15.46 7.34 17.34
N LYS A 218 16.77 7.39 17.02
CA LYS A 218 17.28 7.00 15.69
C LYS A 218 16.90 5.55 15.32
N THR A 219 16.92 4.66 16.28
CA THR A 219 16.41 3.28 16.19
C THR A 219 15.75 2.91 17.50
N ALA A 220 14.94 1.86 17.55
CA ALA A 220 14.26 1.41 18.76
C ALA A 220 15.23 1.15 19.94
N LYS A 221 16.47 0.75 19.64
CA LYS A 221 17.52 0.44 20.63
C LYS A 221 18.50 1.60 20.87
N SER A 222 18.44 2.67 20.07
CA SER A 222 19.39 3.78 20.17
C SER A 222 19.01 4.74 21.29
N LYS A 223 20.03 5.22 22.03
CA LYS A 223 19.89 6.36 22.94
C LYS A 223 19.97 7.70 22.22
N THR A 224 20.47 7.71 20.96
CA THR A 224 20.63 8.93 20.18
C THR A 224 19.26 9.43 19.72
N MET A 225 18.96 10.67 20.04
CA MET A 225 17.77 11.38 19.57
C MET A 225 18.11 12.09 18.26
N VAL A 226 17.14 12.14 17.38
CA VAL A 226 17.23 12.78 16.06
C VAL A 226 15.94 13.54 15.80
N THR A 227 16.00 14.61 15.00
CA THR A 227 14.81 15.38 14.63
C THR A 227 13.98 14.59 13.62
N ALA A 228 12.68 14.53 13.84
CA ALA A 228 11.69 14.03 12.88
C ALA A 228 10.58 15.08 12.69
N ARG A 229 9.92 15.06 11.57
CA ARG A 229 8.73 15.88 11.30
C ARG A 229 7.51 15.04 11.67
N ARG A 230 6.79 15.43 12.72
CA ARG A 230 5.48 14.88 13.05
C ARG A 230 4.42 15.62 12.27
N MET A 231 3.60 14.89 11.55
CA MET A 231 2.46 15.45 10.83
C MET A 231 1.18 14.91 11.43
N TYR A 232 0.20 15.79 11.54
CA TYR A 232 -1.14 15.52 12.03
C TYR A 232 -2.10 15.56 10.86
N PHE A 233 -2.96 14.56 10.77
CA PHE A 233 -3.90 14.37 9.66
C PHE A 233 -5.33 14.36 10.18
N ASP A 234 -6.17 15.15 9.56
CA ASP A 234 -7.61 15.23 9.81
C ASP A 234 -8.42 14.47 8.75
N ASN A 235 -7.77 14.01 7.67
CA ASN A 235 -8.40 13.14 6.67
C ASN A 235 -7.44 12.07 6.14
N TYR A 236 -8.01 11.01 5.59
CA TYR A 236 -7.25 9.85 5.12
C TYR A 236 -6.52 10.12 3.80
N PHE A 237 -7.12 10.91 2.90
CA PHE A 237 -6.52 11.28 1.62
C PHE A 237 -5.19 11.99 1.80
N SER A 238 -5.16 13.06 2.62
CA SER A 238 -3.93 13.80 2.92
C SER A 238 -2.83 12.91 3.49
N PHE A 239 -3.19 11.95 4.35
CA PHE A 239 -2.23 10.98 4.88
C PHE A 239 -1.63 10.10 3.78
N VAL A 240 -2.46 9.50 2.94
CA VAL A 240 -2.02 8.57 1.89
C VAL A 240 -1.18 9.30 0.85
N LEU A 241 -1.59 10.51 0.44
CA LEU A 241 -0.81 11.32 -0.50
C LEU A 241 0.52 11.77 0.10
N THR A 242 0.55 12.17 1.36
CA THR A 242 1.81 12.51 2.04
C THR A 242 2.75 11.31 2.06
N ASP A 243 2.25 10.11 2.43
CA ASP A 243 3.07 8.87 2.42
C ASP A 243 3.58 8.56 1.01
N PHE A 244 2.75 8.75 -0.01
CA PHE A 244 3.10 8.53 -1.40
C PHE A 244 4.18 9.50 -1.89
N PHE A 245 4.01 10.82 -1.72
CA PHE A 245 4.97 11.82 -2.19
C PHE A 245 6.29 11.78 -1.40
N GLU A 246 6.24 11.59 -0.08
CA GLU A 246 7.43 11.33 0.72
C GLU A 246 8.16 10.06 0.25
N GLY A 247 7.42 9.02 -0.11
CA GLY A 247 7.97 7.82 -0.71
C GLY A 247 8.64 8.13 -2.06
N LEU A 248 7.95 8.84 -2.94
CA LEU A 248 8.42 9.17 -4.28
C LEU A 248 9.74 9.96 -4.24
N HIS A 249 9.85 10.94 -3.33
CA HIS A 249 11.06 11.71 -3.08
C HIS A 249 12.29 10.83 -2.76
N TYR A 250 12.09 9.71 -2.06
CA TYR A 250 13.14 8.75 -1.73
C TYR A 250 13.24 7.57 -2.72
N GLY A 251 12.57 7.66 -3.87
CA GLY A 251 12.55 6.61 -4.88
C GLY A 251 11.72 5.38 -4.48
N HIS A 252 10.79 5.55 -3.54
CA HIS A 252 9.83 4.54 -3.15
C HIS A 252 8.49 4.81 -3.84
N TYR A 253 7.97 3.84 -4.58
CA TYR A 253 6.68 3.97 -5.27
C TYR A 253 5.98 2.62 -5.41
N PRO A 254 4.63 2.60 -5.43
CA PRO A 254 3.88 1.37 -5.62
C PRO A 254 4.00 0.88 -7.06
N ARG A 255 4.09 -0.46 -7.24
CA ARG A 255 4.10 -1.10 -8.55
C ARG A 255 3.25 -2.37 -8.53
N ARG A 256 2.52 -2.63 -9.63
CA ARG A 256 1.73 -3.85 -9.78
C ARG A 256 2.58 -5.01 -10.28
N CYS A 257 2.56 -6.14 -9.57
CA CYS A 257 3.24 -7.36 -10.00
C CYS A 257 2.46 -8.03 -11.16
N PRO A 258 3.08 -8.30 -12.34
CA PRO A 258 2.36 -8.90 -13.46
C PRO A 258 1.95 -10.36 -13.22
N ILE A 259 2.56 -11.05 -12.25
CA ILE A 259 2.26 -12.45 -11.94
C ILE A 259 1.09 -12.59 -10.95
N CYS A 260 1.22 -12.02 -9.74
CA CYS A 260 0.19 -12.16 -8.70
C CYS A 260 -0.82 -11.01 -8.70
N LYS A 261 -0.65 -10.00 -9.56
CA LYS A 261 -1.48 -8.79 -9.69
C LYS A 261 -1.54 -7.92 -8.44
N ARG A 262 -0.86 -8.27 -7.33
CA ARG A 262 -0.77 -7.46 -6.12
C ARG A 262 0.22 -6.32 -6.32
N TYR A 263 -0.03 -5.23 -5.61
CA TYR A 263 0.89 -4.10 -5.56
C TYR A 263 2.02 -4.36 -4.54
N PHE A 264 3.20 -3.86 -4.83
CA PHE A 264 4.34 -3.92 -3.93
C PHE A 264 5.13 -2.61 -4.00
N LEU A 265 5.73 -2.23 -2.87
CA LEU A 265 6.52 -1.02 -2.79
C LEU A 265 7.90 -1.25 -3.39
N MET A 266 8.28 -0.42 -4.34
CA MET A 266 9.67 -0.28 -4.79
C MET A 266 10.43 0.52 -3.74
N THR A 267 11.58 0.03 -3.31
CA THR A 267 12.45 0.70 -2.32
C THR A 267 13.90 0.81 -2.79
N SER A 268 14.13 0.65 -4.09
CA SER A 268 15.47 0.75 -4.68
C SER A 268 15.39 1.26 -6.11
N ALA A 269 16.41 1.99 -6.55
CA ALA A 269 16.54 2.48 -7.92
C ALA A 269 16.65 1.37 -8.99
N ARG A 270 16.83 0.10 -8.60
CA ARG A 270 16.86 -1.02 -9.54
C ARG A 270 15.44 -1.37 -9.97
N ARG A 271 15.22 -1.34 -11.28
CA ARG A 271 13.91 -1.71 -11.87
C ARG A 271 13.52 -3.14 -11.49
N GLN A 272 12.66 -3.27 -10.51
CA GLN A 272 12.10 -4.54 -10.08
C GLN A 272 10.70 -4.70 -10.68
N VAL A 273 10.53 -5.67 -11.58
CA VAL A 273 9.24 -5.92 -12.25
C VAL A 273 8.33 -6.85 -11.44
N TYR A 274 8.91 -7.75 -10.67
CA TYR A 274 8.21 -8.81 -9.95
C TYR A 274 8.42 -8.68 -8.44
N CYS A 275 7.35 -8.87 -7.68
CA CYS A 275 7.44 -8.87 -6.22
C CYS A 275 8.15 -10.13 -5.67
N ASN A 276 8.52 -10.09 -4.39
CA ASN A 276 9.07 -11.23 -3.67
C ASN A 276 7.98 -12.10 -3.00
N GLY A 277 6.69 -11.76 -3.19
CA GLY A 277 5.56 -12.53 -2.67
C GLY A 277 5.42 -13.90 -3.34
N ILE A 278 4.63 -14.76 -2.73
CA ILE A 278 4.33 -16.10 -3.26
C ILE A 278 3.49 -15.96 -4.53
N ALA A 279 3.93 -16.62 -5.60
CA ALA A 279 3.17 -16.70 -6.85
C ALA A 279 1.87 -17.52 -6.66
N PRO A 280 0.80 -17.21 -7.41
CA PRO A 280 -0.44 -18.01 -7.39
C PRO A 280 -0.27 -19.40 -8.01
N TYR A 281 0.92 -19.68 -8.54
CA TYR A 281 1.27 -20.95 -9.21
C TYR A 281 2.32 -21.68 -8.41
N THR A 282 2.18 -23.02 -8.36
CA THR A 282 3.19 -23.91 -7.76
C THR A 282 4.10 -24.48 -8.84
N LEU A 283 5.33 -24.80 -8.46
CA LEU A 283 6.24 -25.54 -9.33
C LEU A 283 6.59 -26.89 -8.70
N LYS A 284 6.24 -27.99 -9.38
CA LYS A 284 6.40 -29.35 -8.84
C LYS A 284 5.81 -29.49 -7.43
N GLY A 285 4.61 -28.92 -7.21
CA GLY A 285 3.90 -28.93 -5.92
C GLY A 285 4.49 -28.03 -4.84
N LYS A 286 5.55 -27.24 -5.12
CA LYS A 286 6.17 -26.33 -4.15
C LYS A 286 5.82 -24.87 -4.46
N ALA A 287 5.47 -24.11 -3.40
CA ALA A 287 5.28 -22.67 -3.50
C ALA A 287 6.59 -21.97 -3.88
N ILE A 288 6.51 -21.04 -4.81
CA ILE A 288 7.66 -20.24 -5.27
C ILE A 288 7.31 -18.76 -5.29
N THR A 289 8.34 -17.88 -5.21
CA THR A 289 8.11 -16.44 -5.32
C THR A 289 7.84 -16.02 -6.76
N CYS A 290 7.09 -14.90 -6.95
CA CYS A 290 6.82 -14.34 -8.26
C CYS A 290 8.10 -14.11 -9.07
N ARG A 291 9.17 -13.62 -8.43
CA ARG A 291 10.47 -13.42 -9.07
C ARG A 291 11.06 -14.74 -9.60
N LYS A 292 11.03 -15.81 -8.80
CA LYS A 292 11.52 -17.13 -9.23
C LYS A 292 10.66 -17.73 -10.34
N TYR A 293 9.33 -17.55 -10.25
CA TYR A 293 8.41 -17.98 -11.29
C TYR A 293 8.71 -17.29 -12.62
N ALA A 294 8.84 -15.95 -12.61
CA ALA A 294 9.15 -15.17 -13.80
C ALA A 294 10.50 -15.56 -14.44
N ALA A 295 11.53 -15.77 -13.61
CA ALA A 295 12.84 -16.20 -14.12
C ALA A 295 12.74 -17.55 -14.85
N ARG A 296 11.92 -18.47 -14.34
CA ARG A 296 11.72 -19.80 -14.98
C ARG A 296 10.86 -19.72 -16.24
N MET A 297 9.85 -18.83 -16.26
CA MET A 297 9.07 -18.62 -17.48
C MET A 297 9.95 -18.07 -18.60
N LYS A 298 10.77 -17.05 -18.32
CA LYS A 298 11.75 -16.53 -19.28
C LYS A 298 12.77 -17.59 -19.73
N GLU A 299 13.24 -18.44 -18.80
CA GLU A 299 14.13 -19.55 -19.15
C GLU A 299 13.44 -20.57 -20.05
N LYS A 300 12.14 -20.85 -19.82
CA LYS A 300 11.33 -21.73 -20.66
C LYS A 300 11.13 -21.14 -22.05
N GLU A 301 10.66 -19.90 -22.14
CA GLU A 301 10.50 -19.17 -23.42
C GLU A 301 11.80 -19.14 -24.21
N HIS A 302 12.92 -18.79 -23.55
CA HIS A 302 14.23 -18.79 -24.20
C HIS A 302 14.68 -20.19 -24.63
N SER A 303 14.29 -21.24 -23.92
CA SER A 303 14.63 -22.63 -24.28
C SER A 303 13.71 -23.19 -25.35
N GLU A 304 12.47 -22.73 -25.47
CA GLU A 304 11.55 -23.09 -26.57
C GLU A 304 11.99 -22.41 -27.88
N GLY A 305 12.46 -21.16 -27.82
CA GLY A 305 13.01 -20.43 -28.98
C GLY A 305 14.41 -20.86 -29.39
N ASN A 306 15.16 -21.57 -28.53
CA ASN A 306 16.52 -22.06 -28.82
C ASN A 306 16.76 -23.43 -28.18
N PRO A 307 16.55 -24.53 -28.93
CA PRO A 307 16.67 -25.89 -28.42
C PRO A 307 18.11 -26.29 -28.00
N ILE A 308 19.13 -25.53 -28.33
CA ILE A 308 20.54 -25.79 -28.02
C ILE A 308 20.76 -25.94 -26.52
N ASN A 309 20.26 -24.99 -25.72
CA ASN A 309 20.46 -24.95 -24.26
C ASN A 309 19.75 -26.12 -23.52
N PRO A 310 18.49 -26.48 -23.82
CA PRO A 310 17.84 -27.64 -23.23
C PRO A 310 18.56 -28.94 -23.51
N ILE A 311 19.01 -29.14 -24.75
CA ILE A 311 19.76 -30.34 -25.15
C ILE A 311 21.05 -30.45 -24.32
N TYR A 312 21.83 -29.38 -24.22
CA TYR A 312 23.06 -29.34 -23.40
C TYR A 312 22.78 -29.63 -21.93
N LYS A 313 21.83 -28.93 -21.31
CA LYS A 313 21.50 -29.11 -19.88
C LYS A 313 21.01 -30.51 -19.58
N SER A 314 20.15 -31.08 -20.44
CA SER A 314 19.65 -32.44 -20.32
C SER A 314 20.78 -33.47 -20.39
N ARG A 315 21.70 -33.31 -21.35
CA ARG A 315 22.85 -34.21 -21.49
C ARG A 315 23.80 -34.13 -20.31
N CYS A 316 24.18 -32.91 -19.87
CA CYS A 316 25.00 -32.74 -18.68
C CYS A 316 24.39 -33.31 -17.40
N SER A 317 23.05 -33.21 -17.25
CA SER A 317 22.35 -33.81 -16.13
C SER A 317 22.39 -35.35 -16.18
N ALA A 318 22.17 -35.93 -17.35
CA ALA A 318 22.27 -37.36 -17.55
C ALA A 318 23.67 -37.93 -17.21
N ILE A 319 24.73 -37.32 -17.70
CA ILE A 319 26.13 -37.70 -17.40
C ILE A 319 26.38 -37.70 -15.89
N ARG A 320 25.97 -36.65 -15.17
CA ARG A 320 26.13 -36.56 -13.70
C ARG A 320 25.34 -37.64 -12.95
N VAL A 321 24.14 -37.96 -13.43
CA VAL A 321 23.33 -39.08 -12.85
C VAL A 321 24.00 -40.41 -13.09
N GLU A 322 24.53 -40.68 -14.29
CA GLU A 322 25.21 -41.90 -14.63
C GLU A 322 26.51 -42.07 -13.81
N GLN A 323 27.25 -40.96 -13.61
CA GLN A 323 28.44 -40.92 -12.72
C GLN A 323 28.03 -41.26 -11.27
N LYS A 324 26.95 -40.64 -10.76
CA LYS A 324 26.47 -40.89 -9.39
C LYS A 324 25.98 -42.31 -9.19
N ARG A 325 25.49 -42.97 -10.24
CA ARG A 325 25.10 -44.38 -10.24
C ARG A 325 26.28 -45.34 -10.51
N SER A 326 27.49 -44.82 -10.61
CA SER A 326 28.70 -45.59 -10.92
C SER A 326 28.63 -46.37 -12.23
N THR A 327 27.76 -45.96 -13.17
CA THR A 327 27.70 -46.52 -14.54
C THR A 327 28.79 -46.07 -15.45
N ILE A 328 29.41 -44.93 -15.12
CA ILE A 328 30.60 -44.39 -15.80
C ILE A 328 31.61 -43.90 -14.75
N THR A 329 32.89 -43.92 -15.08
CA THR A 329 33.94 -43.41 -14.20
C THR A 329 33.95 -41.90 -14.08
N ALA A 330 34.53 -41.37 -13.01
CA ALA A 330 34.65 -39.92 -12.82
C ALA A 330 35.47 -39.25 -13.93
N GLU A 331 36.53 -39.90 -14.41
CA GLU A 331 37.36 -39.41 -15.50
C GLU A 331 36.58 -39.38 -16.82
N PHE A 332 35.83 -40.44 -17.13
CA PHE A 332 34.96 -40.48 -18.29
C PHE A 332 33.90 -39.35 -18.25
N ALA A 333 33.25 -39.19 -17.10
CA ALA A 333 32.22 -38.15 -16.91
C ALA A 333 32.80 -36.73 -17.11
N ALA A 334 34.01 -36.46 -16.59
CA ALA A 334 34.68 -35.18 -16.77
C ALA A 334 34.99 -34.90 -18.24
N MET A 335 35.49 -35.92 -18.97
CA MET A 335 35.75 -35.78 -20.40
C MET A 335 34.46 -35.61 -21.21
N ALA A 336 33.42 -36.39 -20.91
CA ALA A 336 32.11 -36.26 -21.57
C ALA A 336 31.48 -34.88 -21.39
N LEU A 337 31.60 -34.28 -20.19
CA LEU A 337 31.16 -32.93 -19.93
C LEU A 337 31.96 -31.88 -20.72
N LYS A 338 33.27 -32.11 -20.91
CA LYS A 338 34.14 -31.25 -21.72
C LYS A 338 33.73 -31.30 -23.20
N VAL A 339 33.54 -32.49 -23.76
CA VAL A 339 33.07 -32.67 -25.15
C VAL A 339 31.70 -32.04 -25.36
N ALA A 340 30.76 -32.28 -24.45
CA ALA A 340 29.44 -31.68 -24.52
C ALA A 340 29.48 -30.13 -24.49
N LYS A 341 30.41 -29.56 -23.71
CA LYS A 341 30.61 -28.12 -23.64
C LYS A 341 31.18 -27.56 -24.96
N GLU A 342 32.09 -28.26 -25.58
CA GLU A 342 32.67 -27.87 -26.89
C GLU A 342 31.59 -27.89 -27.99
N TYR A 343 30.76 -28.91 -28.07
CA TYR A 343 29.64 -28.99 -29.00
C TYR A 343 28.63 -27.86 -28.78
N TRP A 344 28.31 -27.56 -27.50
CA TRP A 344 27.45 -26.45 -27.14
C TRP A 344 28.07 -25.09 -27.49
N GLN A 345 29.38 -24.92 -27.32
CA GLN A 345 30.06 -23.69 -27.74
C GLN A 345 30.01 -23.53 -29.25
N LYS A 346 30.34 -24.60 -30.01
CA LYS A 346 30.27 -24.60 -31.47
C LYS A 346 28.88 -24.21 -31.97
N SER A 347 27.82 -24.77 -31.39
CA SER A 347 26.45 -24.51 -31.79
C SER A 347 25.99 -23.04 -31.53
N LYS A 348 26.74 -22.26 -30.77
CA LYS A 348 26.46 -20.82 -30.57
C LYS A 348 26.97 -19.92 -31.68
N PHE A 349 27.96 -20.38 -32.42
CA PHE A 349 28.61 -19.59 -33.44
C PHE A 349 28.40 -20.17 -34.85
N ASP A 350 27.77 -21.32 -34.97
CA ASP A 350 27.57 -22.03 -36.22
C ASP A 350 26.10 -22.48 -36.30
N ASP A 351 25.28 -21.71 -36.98
CA ASP A 351 23.83 -21.92 -37.09
C ASP A 351 23.51 -23.19 -37.90
N ASP A 352 24.29 -23.55 -38.90
CA ASP A 352 24.13 -24.78 -39.68
C ASP A 352 24.36 -26.00 -38.82
N TYR A 353 25.41 -25.97 -38.01
CA TYR A 353 25.71 -27.02 -37.04
C TYR A 353 24.60 -27.09 -35.97
N ALA A 354 24.13 -25.95 -35.47
CA ALA A 354 23.10 -25.87 -34.44
C ALA A 354 21.78 -26.49 -34.89
N ASN A 355 21.38 -26.21 -36.13
CA ASN A 355 20.11 -26.68 -36.70
C ASN A 355 20.19 -28.11 -37.28
N GLY A 356 21.39 -28.59 -37.62
CA GLY A 356 21.61 -29.90 -38.21
C GLY A 356 22.20 -30.92 -37.25
N GLN A 357 23.55 -30.95 -37.17
CA GLN A 357 24.33 -32.04 -36.53
C GLN A 357 24.33 -32.01 -34.99
N TYR A 358 24.17 -30.84 -34.35
CA TYR A 358 24.29 -30.67 -32.90
C TYR A 358 23.45 -31.63 -32.07
N LYS A 359 22.16 -31.82 -32.47
CA LYS A 359 21.25 -32.73 -31.76
C LYS A 359 21.70 -34.19 -31.86
N ALA A 360 22.30 -34.57 -32.97
CA ALA A 360 22.85 -35.91 -33.18
C ALA A 360 24.11 -36.15 -32.35
N ASP A 361 25.04 -35.19 -32.34
CA ASP A 361 26.29 -35.27 -31.59
C ASP A 361 26.05 -35.29 -30.06
N MET A 362 25.01 -34.64 -29.61
CA MET A 362 24.61 -34.62 -28.20
C MET A 362 23.83 -35.88 -27.76
N LYS A 363 23.52 -36.81 -28.65
CA LYS A 363 23.00 -38.15 -28.23
C LYS A 363 24.07 -38.88 -27.43
N ARG A 364 23.60 -39.74 -26.51
CA ARG A 364 24.46 -40.51 -25.61
C ARG A 364 25.55 -41.31 -26.35
N GLU A 365 25.12 -42.01 -27.38
CA GLU A 365 25.98 -42.91 -28.17
C GLU A 365 27.13 -42.11 -28.84
N ASN A 366 26.82 -41.07 -29.57
CA ASN A 366 27.78 -40.28 -30.30
C ASN A 366 28.74 -39.51 -29.38
N LEU A 367 28.18 -38.89 -28.31
CA LEU A 367 28.97 -38.16 -27.32
C LEU A 367 29.95 -39.07 -26.59
N TYR A 368 29.51 -40.30 -26.24
CA TYR A 368 30.33 -41.26 -25.51
C TYR A 368 31.38 -41.91 -26.42
N MET A 369 31.06 -42.15 -27.66
CA MET A 369 32.03 -42.65 -28.65
C MET A 369 33.15 -41.62 -28.88
N GLU A 370 32.82 -40.31 -28.98
CA GLU A 370 33.83 -39.27 -29.08
C GLU A 370 34.62 -39.12 -27.77
N THR A 371 33.96 -39.30 -26.63
CA THR A 371 34.65 -39.30 -25.33
C THR A 371 35.67 -40.41 -25.20
N ASP A 372 35.28 -41.62 -25.56
CA ASP A 372 36.18 -42.80 -25.59
C ASP A 372 37.35 -42.62 -26.53
N ARG A 373 37.09 -42.05 -27.72
CA ARG A 373 38.14 -41.73 -28.70
C ARG A 373 39.21 -40.80 -28.10
N ARG A 374 38.77 -39.74 -27.40
CA ARG A 374 39.68 -38.76 -26.80
C ARG A 374 40.44 -39.31 -25.57
N LEU A 375 39.82 -40.19 -24.82
CA LEU A 375 40.50 -40.85 -23.68
C LEU A 375 41.57 -41.85 -24.14
N LYS A 376 41.40 -42.48 -25.31
CA LYS A 376 42.39 -43.39 -25.91
C LYS A 376 43.56 -42.65 -26.60
N GLN A 377 43.40 -41.33 -26.89
CA GLN A 377 44.44 -40.48 -27.50
C GLN A 377 45.27 -39.76 -26.45
N LYS A 378 44.95 -39.86 -25.17
CA LYS A 378 45.69 -39.34 -24.03
C LYS A 378 46.65 -40.43 -23.52
#